data_fa0b5959dfd7ca3324f6e814a96401cf
#
_entry.id   fa0b5959dfd7ca3324f6e814a96401cf
#
_cell.length_a   1.000
_cell.length_b   1.000
_cell.length_c   1.000
_cell.angle_alpha   90.00
_cell.angle_beta   90.00
_cell.angle_gamma   90.00
#
_symmetry.space_group_name_H-M   'P 1'
#
loop_
_entity.id
_entity.type
_entity.pdbx_description
1 polymer ?
#
loop_
_entity_poly.entity_id
_entity_poly.type
_entity_poly.pdbx_seq_one_letter_code
_entity_poly.pdbx_strand_id
1 'polypeptide(L)'
;ISERNFLPEASKFEQIEDLEWAFGTMGIRDQARHIATLYLEDLSDFITEVVDPHFGFSRYAERLGMSAHSFDALYDELHKPTTSIADHMLALLKQRIEEYKPSLVCFSVPFPGNLFAALKCGQWLKQHYPDIRIGMGGGYPNTELRSISDARVFQFVDYISLDDGEAPMMELLNYLDGHIDVSMLKRTFCLVDSVV
;
A
#
# COMPACT_ATOMS: atom_id res chain seq x y z
N ILE A 1 21.46 6.45 14.45
CA ILE A 1 21.57 5.02 14.74
C ILE A 1 20.98 4.89 16.12
N SER A 2 19.84 4.20 16.24
CA SER A 2 19.18 4.02 17.51
C SER A 2 20.16 3.38 18.50
N GLU A 3 19.98 3.65 19.79
CA GLU A 3 20.74 2.99 20.86
C GLU A 3 20.48 1.46 20.92
N ARG A 4 19.69 0.93 20.00
CA ARG A 4 19.53 -0.49 19.74
C ARG A 4 20.80 -1.02 19.10
N ASN A 5 21.79 -1.24 19.94
CA ASN A 5 22.94 -2.04 19.53
C ASN A 5 22.45 -3.40 19.02
N PHE A 6 23.18 -4.01 18.13
CA PHE A 6 22.96 -5.36 17.61
C PHE A 6 22.92 -6.46 18.71
N LEU A 7 22.86 -6.06 19.95
CA LEU A 7 22.62 -6.91 21.10
C LEU A 7 21.14 -6.84 21.45
N PRO A 8 20.53 -7.98 21.84
CA PRO A 8 19.16 -7.99 22.31
C PRO A 8 18.98 -6.88 23.36
N GLU A 9 17.93 -6.07 23.22
CA GLU A 9 17.58 -5.14 24.27
C GLU A 9 17.58 -5.87 25.59
N ALA A 10 18.45 -5.47 26.50
CA ALA A 10 18.51 -6.05 27.84
C ALA A 10 17.10 -6.09 28.46
N SER A 11 16.26 -5.06 28.22
CA SER A 11 14.89 -5.00 28.67
C SER A 11 13.97 -6.13 28.21
N LYS A 12 14.20 -6.71 27.05
CA LYS A 12 13.41 -7.87 26.56
C LYS A 12 13.93 -9.20 27.12
N PHE A 13 15.18 -9.23 27.61
CA PHE A 13 15.85 -10.42 28.06
C PHE A 13 16.61 -10.22 29.41
N GLU A 14 16.32 -9.17 30.15
CA GLU A 14 16.97 -8.82 31.42
C GLU A 14 16.95 -9.95 32.47
N GLN A 15 16.11 -10.96 32.30
CA GLN A 15 15.99 -12.10 33.18
C GLN A 15 16.53 -13.39 32.58
N ILE A 16 17.15 -13.34 31.39
CA ILE A 16 17.60 -14.53 30.70
C ILE A 16 19.11 -14.56 30.71
N GLU A 17 19.67 -15.02 31.84
CA GLU A 17 21.07 -15.38 31.94
C GLU A 17 21.41 -16.61 31.08
N ASP A 18 20.40 -17.38 30.66
CA ASP A 18 20.54 -18.60 29.87
C ASP A 18 19.76 -18.51 28.56
N LEU A 19 20.49 -18.23 27.48
CA LEU A 19 19.94 -18.17 26.13
C LEU A 19 19.42 -19.55 25.67
N GLU A 20 19.97 -20.65 26.17
CA GLU A 20 19.47 -22.00 25.85
C GLU A 20 18.07 -22.22 26.44
N TRP A 21 17.80 -21.71 27.63
CA TRP A 21 16.47 -21.76 28.21
C TRP A 21 15.47 -20.93 27.41
N ALA A 22 15.85 -19.74 26.94
CA ALA A 22 15.00 -18.85 26.18
C ALA A 22 14.60 -19.41 24.81
N PHE A 23 15.51 -20.14 24.18
CA PHE A 23 15.29 -20.67 22.84
C PHE A 23 14.97 -22.18 22.81
N GLY A 24 14.91 -22.84 23.98
CA GLY A 24 14.53 -24.25 24.12
C GLY A 24 15.42 -25.22 23.36
N THR A 25 14.86 -26.40 23.04
CA THR A 25 15.56 -27.47 22.32
C THR A 25 15.86 -27.14 20.84
N MET A 26 15.31 -26.06 20.30
CA MET A 26 15.56 -25.59 18.95
C MET A 26 16.77 -24.61 18.87
N GLY A 27 17.30 -24.24 19.99
CA GLY A 27 18.51 -23.49 20.34
C GLY A 27 19.13 -22.64 19.24
N ILE A 28 20.06 -23.21 18.50
CA ILE A 28 20.87 -22.47 17.51
C ILE A 28 20.04 -21.85 16.39
N ARG A 29 18.99 -22.52 15.91
CA ARG A 29 18.14 -21.99 14.83
C ARG A 29 17.29 -20.80 15.28
N ASP A 30 16.74 -20.87 16.48
CA ASP A 30 15.88 -19.81 17.00
C ASP A 30 16.72 -18.61 17.46
N GLN A 31 17.90 -18.86 18.02
CA GLN A 31 18.88 -17.83 18.30
C GLN A 31 19.32 -17.11 17.00
N ALA A 32 19.63 -17.85 15.95
CA ALA A 32 19.99 -17.26 14.67
C ALA A 32 18.86 -16.42 14.05
N ARG A 33 17.61 -16.90 14.14
CA ARG A 33 16.42 -16.13 13.70
C ARG A 33 16.23 -14.87 14.52
N HIS A 34 16.38 -14.97 15.84
CA HIS A 34 16.25 -13.81 16.72
C HIS A 34 17.32 -12.76 16.40
N ILE A 35 18.59 -13.15 16.27
CA ILE A 35 19.66 -12.24 15.89
C ILE A 35 19.38 -11.62 14.52
N ALA A 36 18.97 -12.41 13.53
CA ALA A 36 18.59 -11.91 12.22
C ALA A 36 17.44 -10.88 12.29
N THR A 37 16.44 -11.10 13.15
CA THR A 37 15.34 -10.14 13.37
C THR A 37 15.86 -8.82 13.93
N LEU A 38 16.78 -8.86 14.91
CA LEU A 38 17.38 -7.63 15.46
C LEU A 38 18.15 -6.83 14.40
N TYR A 39 18.93 -7.52 13.54
CA TYR A 39 19.59 -6.85 12.41
C TYR A 39 18.60 -6.20 11.44
N LEU A 40 17.50 -6.90 11.14
CA LEU A 40 16.45 -6.35 10.27
C LEU A 40 15.75 -5.16 10.92
N GLU A 41 15.49 -5.19 12.23
CA GLU A 41 14.92 -4.06 12.96
C GLU A 41 15.84 -2.83 12.90
N ASP A 42 17.13 -2.99 13.21
CA ASP A 42 18.10 -1.88 13.13
C ASP A 42 18.24 -1.34 11.71
N LEU A 43 18.26 -2.23 10.72
CA LEU A 43 18.32 -1.82 9.31
C LEU A 43 17.05 -1.09 8.89
N SER A 44 15.87 -1.51 9.39
CA SER A 44 14.61 -0.82 9.15
C SER A 44 14.62 0.59 9.72
N ASP A 45 15.09 0.75 10.95
CA ASP A 45 15.21 2.05 11.60
C ASP A 45 16.15 2.97 10.81
N PHE A 46 17.31 2.46 10.41
CA PHE A 46 18.27 3.21 9.59
C PHE A 46 17.65 3.66 8.25
N ILE A 47 16.97 2.76 7.54
CA ILE A 47 16.34 3.09 6.26
C ILE A 47 15.23 4.12 6.47
N THR A 48 14.43 3.98 7.53
CA THR A 48 13.34 4.89 7.84
C THR A 48 13.84 6.30 8.16
N GLU A 49 14.95 6.41 8.88
CA GLU A 49 15.50 7.72 9.26
C GLU A 49 16.27 8.41 8.12
N VAL A 50 16.96 7.64 7.27
CA VAL A 50 17.96 8.19 6.34
C VAL A 50 17.53 8.13 4.88
N VAL A 51 16.70 7.14 4.51
CA VAL A 51 16.35 6.88 3.10
C VAL A 51 14.88 7.20 2.81
N ASP A 52 13.96 6.64 3.59
CA ASP A 52 12.52 6.75 3.33
C ASP A 52 11.71 6.59 4.62
N PRO A 53 11.03 7.64 5.09
CA PRO A 53 10.26 7.62 6.35
C PRO A 53 9.05 6.67 6.32
N HIS A 54 8.68 6.17 5.15
CA HIS A 54 7.57 5.24 4.98
C HIS A 54 8.01 3.79 4.84
N PHE A 55 9.31 3.54 4.94
CA PHE A 55 9.85 2.19 4.79
C PHE A 55 9.32 1.23 5.86
N GLY A 56 9.09 -0.01 5.43
CA GLY A 56 8.82 -1.15 6.29
C GLY A 56 9.04 -2.44 5.51
N PHE A 57 9.75 -3.41 6.08
CA PHE A 57 10.05 -4.66 5.39
C PHE A 57 8.82 -5.46 4.95
N SER A 58 7.73 -5.36 5.70
CA SER A 58 6.50 -6.09 5.38
C SER A 58 5.47 -5.24 4.66
N ARG A 59 5.40 -3.94 4.97
CA ARG A 59 4.36 -3.04 4.46
C ARG A 59 4.85 -1.61 4.38
N TYR A 60 5.07 -1.14 3.19
CA TYR A 60 5.44 0.24 2.92
C TYR A 60 4.28 1.19 3.27
N ALA A 61 4.60 2.28 3.96
CA ALA A 61 3.64 3.35 4.30
C ALA A 61 2.38 2.89 5.09
N GLU A 62 2.45 1.78 5.82
CA GLU A 62 1.29 1.24 6.56
C GLU A 62 0.69 2.25 7.54
N ARG A 63 1.54 3.05 8.21
CA ARG A 63 1.09 4.07 9.17
C ARG A 63 0.17 5.12 8.54
N LEU A 64 0.40 5.47 7.28
CA LEU A 64 -0.44 6.43 6.56
C LEU A 64 -1.84 5.87 6.28
N GLY A 65 -1.93 4.59 5.94
CA GLY A 65 -3.22 3.93 5.74
C GLY A 65 -3.99 3.68 7.03
N MET A 66 -3.30 3.44 8.15
CA MET A 66 -3.93 3.18 9.45
C MET A 66 -4.36 4.45 10.19
N SER A 67 -3.71 5.57 9.98
CA SER A 67 -4.01 6.83 10.68
C SER A 67 -5.21 7.58 10.11
N ALA A 68 -5.84 7.06 9.07
CA ALA A 68 -6.85 7.76 8.30
C ALA A 68 -8.24 7.72 8.93
N HIS A 69 -8.44 8.46 10.04
CA HIS A 69 -9.77 8.97 10.36
C HIS A 69 -10.22 10.04 9.34
N SER A 70 -9.30 10.59 8.56
CA SER A 70 -9.56 11.47 7.42
C SER A 70 -8.54 11.20 6.31
N PHE A 71 -8.92 11.49 5.07
CA PHE A 71 -8.03 11.36 3.91
C PHE A 71 -6.93 12.43 3.89
N ASP A 72 -6.99 13.45 4.76
CA ASP A 72 -6.12 14.63 4.71
C ASP A 72 -4.63 14.28 4.81
N ALA A 73 -4.24 13.50 5.81
CA ALA A 73 -2.83 13.15 6.02
C ALA A 73 -2.25 12.37 4.82
N LEU A 74 -3.04 11.46 4.25
CA LEU A 74 -2.65 10.68 3.08
C LEU A 74 -2.60 11.57 1.82
N TYR A 75 -3.57 12.47 1.68
CA TYR A 75 -3.64 13.42 0.58
C TYR A 75 -2.43 14.36 0.58
N ASP A 76 -2.09 14.92 1.73
CA ASP A 76 -0.93 15.80 1.89
C ASP A 76 0.37 15.07 1.56
N GLU A 77 0.52 13.83 2.02
CA GLU A 77 1.71 13.02 1.75
C GLU A 77 1.85 12.67 0.26
N LEU A 78 0.75 12.40 -0.43
CA LEU A 78 0.75 12.15 -1.88
C LEU A 78 1.27 13.34 -2.70
N HIS A 79 1.16 14.57 -2.16
CA HIS A 79 1.61 15.79 -2.82
C HIS A 79 3.04 16.20 -2.46
N LYS A 80 3.69 15.50 -1.52
CA LYS A 80 5.11 15.71 -1.24
C LYS A 80 6.01 15.11 -2.33
N PRO A 81 7.26 15.59 -2.43
CA PRO A 81 8.27 14.99 -3.30
C PRO A 81 8.36 13.47 -3.07
N THR A 82 8.61 12.74 -4.13
CA THR A 82 8.79 11.30 -4.07
C THR A 82 10.07 10.93 -3.31
N THR A 83 10.03 9.80 -2.63
CA THR A 83 11.22 9.18 -2.01
C THR A 83 11.94 8.29 -3.03
N SER A 84 13.17 7.90 -2.74
CA SER A 84 13.96 7.00 -3.61
C SER A 84 13.24 5.67 -3.87
N ILE A 85 12.52 5.15 -2.87
CA ILE A 85 11.75 3.91 -2.98
C ILE A 85 10.53 4.11 -3.89
N ALA A 86 9.81 5.22 -3.69
CA ALA A 86 8.69 5.57 -4.55
C ALA A 86 9.13 5.80 -6.01
N ASP A 87 10.25 6.47 -6.23
CA ASP A 87 10.80 6.67 -7.58
C ASP A 87 11.13 5.35 -8.27
N HIS A 88 11.70 4.40 -7.52
CA HIS A 88 12.00 3.07 -8.06
C HIS A 88 10.71 2.29 -8.40
N MET A 89 9.71 2.35 -7.54
CA MET A 89 8.39 1.76 -7.78
C MET A 89 7.75 2.34 -9.06
N LEU A 90 7.78 3.67 -9.22
CA LEU A 90 7.22 4.34 -10.39
C LEU A 90 8.00 4.02 -11.67
N ALA A 91 9.32 3.85 -11.60
CA ALA A 91 10.13 3.42 -12.74
C ALA A 91 9.75 2.00 -13.20
N LEU A 92 9.51 1.07 -12.27
CA LEU A 92 9.01 -0.26 -12.57
C LEU A 92 7.60 -0.22 -13.18
N LEU A 93 6.71 0.61 -12.62
CA LEU A 93 5.37 0.81 -13.19
C LEU A 93 5.46 1.30 -14.63
N LYS A 94 6.26 2.34 -14.89
CA LYS A 94 6.48 2.90 -16.22
C LYS A 94 6.90 1.80 -17.20
N GLN A 95 7.88 0.99 -16.84
CA GLN A 95 8.35 -0.11 -17.69
C GLN A 95 7.20 -1.05 -18.07
N ARG A 96 6.32 -1.40 -17.12
CA ARG A 96 5.17 -2.27 -17.36
C ARG A 96 4.11 -1.61 -18.25
N ILE A 97 3.83 -0.32 -18.04
CA ILE A 97 2.89 0.42 -18.88
C ILE A 97 3.38 0.49 -20.32
N GLU A 98 4.67 0.75 -20.53
CA GLU A 98 5.27 0.81 -21.88
C GLU A 98 5.30 -0.56 -22.57
N GLU A 99 5.48 -1.65 -21.80
CA GLU A 99 5.49 -3.02 -22.30
C GLU A 99 4.08 -3.48 -22.72
N TYR A 100 3.07 -3.29 -21.83
CA TYR A 100 1.73 -3.85 -22.04
C TYR A 100 0.75 -2.89 -22.70
N LYS A 101 0.97 -1.59 -22.61
CA LYS A 101 0.09 -0.52 -23.14
C LYS A 101 -1.39 -0.74 -22.77
N PRO A 102 -1.71 -0.91 -21.49
CA PRO A 102 -3.07 -1.22 -21.07
C PRO A 102 -3.99 -0.01 -21.22
N SER A 103 -5.28 -0.26 -21.47
CA SER A 103 -6.34 0.76 -21.35
C SER A 103 -6.92 0.87 -19.94
N LEU A 104 -6.75 -0.17 -19.14
CA LEU A 104 -7.19 -0.25 -17.73
C LEU A 104 -6.07 -0.81 -16.88
N VAL A 105 -5.79 -0.15 -15.75
CA VAL A 105 -4.87 -0.63 -14.70
C VAL A 105 -5.67 -0.82 -13.42
N CYS A 106 -5.58 -1.99 -12.81
CA CYS A 106 -6.26 -2.29 -11.56
C CYS A 106 -5.26 -2.58 -10.44
N PHE A 107 -5.43 -1.89 -9.32
CA PHE A 107 -4.65 -2.09 -8.11
C PHE A 107 -5.39 -2.97 -7.12
N SER A 108 -4.76 -4.07 -6.69
CA SER A 108 -5.23 -4.84 -5.54
C SER A 108 -4.62 -4.28 -4.26
N VAL A 109 -5.48 -3.81 -3.36
CA VAL A 109 -5.10 -3.21 -2.07
C VAL A 109 -5.60 -4.11 -0.94
N PRO A 110 -4.86 -5.16 -0.57
CA PRO A 110 -5.29 -6.08 0.48
C PRO A 110 -5.18 -5.50 1.89
N PHE A 111 -4.24 -4.57 2.11
CA PHE A 111 -3.92 -4.02 3.43
C PHE A 111 -3.70 -2.51 3.39
N PRO A 112 -3.78 -1.80 4.55
CA PRO A 112 -3.55 -0.35 4.64
C PRO A 112 -2.24 0.11 4.01
N GLY A 113 -1.15 -0.64 4.21
CA GLY A 113 0.17 -0.31 3.67
C GLY A 113 0.28 -0.32 2.14
N ASN A 114 -0.68 -0.91 1.45
CA ASN A 114 -0.71 -0.88 -0.01
C ASN A 114 -1.42 0.35 -0.58
N LEU A 115 -2.23 1.05 0.24
CA LEU A 115 -3.06 2.15 -0.22
C LEU A 115 -2.23 3.33 -0.75
N PHE A 116 -1.23 3.79 0.01
CA PHE A 116 -0.37 4.89 -0.41
C PHE A 116 0.31 4.59 -1.75
N ALA A 117 0.89 3.41 -1.89
CA ALA A 117 1.55 2.98 -3.12
C ALA A 117 0.58 2.94 -4.32
N ALA A 118 -0.63 2.42 -4.13
CA ALA A 118 -1.65 2.38 -5.17
C ALA A 118 -2.07 3.78 -5.62
N LEU A 119 -2.33 4.68 -4.66
CA LEU A 119 -2.70 6.07 -4.97
C LEU A 119 -1.53 6.87 -5.58
N LYS A 120 -0.30 6.65 -5.13
CA LYS A 120 0.90 7.27 -5.74
C LYS A 120 1.12 6.81 -7.17
N CYS A 121 0.94 5.53 -7.45
CA CYS A 121 0.93 4.99 -8.81
C CYS A 121 -0.21 5.58 -9.65
N GLY A 122 -1.41 5.68 -9.09
CA GLY A 122 -2.55 6.30 -9.74
C GLY A 122 -2.31 7.77 -10.06
N GLN A 123 -1.75 8.55 -9.13
CA GLN A 123 -1.35 9.94 -9.34
C GLN A 123 -0.42 10.06 -10.55
N TRP A 124 0.62 9.23 -10.57
CA TRP A 124 1.60 9.23 -11.64
C TRP A 124 0.98 8.85 -12.99
N LEU A 125 0.11 7.83 -13.02
CA LEU A 125 -0.61 7.42 -14.24
C LEU A 125 -1.49 8.54 -14.76
N LYS A 126 -2.28 9.21 -13.91
CA LYS A 126 -3.13 10.34 -14.30
C LYS A 126 -2.34 11.48 -14.94
N GLN A 127 -1.10 11.70 -14.49
CA GLN A 127 -0.24 12.77 -15.01
C GLN A 127 0.43 12.40 -16.35
N HIS A 128 0.81 11.13 -16.54
CA HIS A 128 1.63 10.71 -17.69
C HIS A 128 0.84 9.94 -18.75
N TYR A 129 -0.25 9.29 -18.36
CA TYR A 129 -1.09 8.45 -19.21
C TYR A 129 -2.58 8.69 -18.92
N PRO A 130 -3.10 9.90 -19.19
CA PRO A 130 -4.47 10.31 -18.77
C PRO A 130 -5.58 9.47 -19.39
N ASP A 131 -5.30 8.78 -20.48
CA ASP A 131 -6.28 7.92 -21.17
C ASP A 131 -6.44 6.55 -20.49
N ILE A 132 -5.49 6.15 -19.63
CA ILE A 132 -5.58 4.89 -18.89
C ILE A 132 -6.61 5.04 -17.77
N ARG A 133 -7.58 4.13 -17.74
CA ARG A 133 -8.52 4.02 -16.61
C ARG A 133 -7.88 3.29 -15.45
N ILE A 134 -8.24 3.68 -14.23
CA ILE A 134 -7.61 3.16 -13.01
C ILE A 134 -8.68 2.62 -12.07
N GLY A 135 -8.64 1.30 -11.85
CA GLY A 135 -9.46 0.60 -10.87
C GLY A 135 -8.68 0.31 -9.58
N MET A 136 -9.36 0.25 -8.46
CA MET A 136 -8.82 -0.21 -7.18
C MET A 136 -9.82 -1.15 -6.52
N GLY A 137 -9.32 -2.21 -5.91
CA GLY A 137 -10.12 -3.18 -5.18
C GLY A 137 -9.26 -3.93 -4.16
N GLY A 138 -9.81 -4.98 -3.56
CA GLY A 138 -9.14 -5.82 -2.57
C GLY A 138 -9.67 -5.67 -1.15
N GLY A 139 -9.03 -6.30 -0.18
CA GLY A 139 -9.51 -6.37 1.21
C GLY A 139 -9.70 -5.02 1.88
N TYR A 140 -8.77 -4.10 1.72
CA TYR A 140 -8.82 -2.80 2.36
C TYR A 140 -10.01 -1.93 1.88
N PRO A 141 -10.28 -1.76 0.57
CA PRO A 141 -11.51 -1.12 0.12
C PRO A 141 -12.78 -1.75 0.70
N ASN A 142 -12.80 -3.06 0.83
CA ASN A 142 -13.95 -3.77 1.36
C ASN A 142 -14.24 -3.51 2.84
N THR A 143 -13.22 -3.28 3.64
CA THR A 143 -13.39 -3.06 5.09
C THR A 143 -13.43 -1.59 5.45
N GLU A 144 -12.56 -0.77 4.87
CA GLU A 144 -12.32 0.59 5.32
C GLU A 144 -12.95 1.65 4.40
N LEU A 145 -13.16 1.34 3.11
CA LEU A 145 -13.65 2.33 2.15
C LEU A 145 -15.12 2.17 1.76
N ARG A 146 -15.89 1.31 2.46
CA ARG A 146 -17.33 1.11 2.16
C ARG A 146 -18.21 2.33 2.35
N SER A 147 -17.76 3.29 3.12
CA SER A 147 -18.46 4.56 3.36
C SER A 147 -17.69 5.77 2.84
N ILE A 148 -16.86 5.55 1.82
CA ILE A 148 -16.07 6.64 1.25
C ILE A 148 -16.96 7.71 0.67
N SER A 149 -16.75 8.95 1.09
CA SER A 149 -17.45 10.14 0.60
C SER A 149 -16.49 11.24 0.16
N ASP A 150 -15.20 11.05 0.37
CA ASP A 150 -14.17 12.02 -0.01
C ASP A 150 -13.87 11.92 -1.50
N ALA A 151 -14.42 12.85 -2.29
CA ALA A 151 -14.25 12.89 -3.73
C ALA A 151 -12.77 13.04 -4.18
N ARG A 152 -11.87 13.51 -3.29
CA ARG A 152 -10.46 13.69 -3.62
C ARG A 152 -9.75 12.38 -3.98
N VAL A 153 -10.22 11.25 -3.50
CA VAL A 153 -9.63 9.93 -3.84
C VAL A 153 -9.70 9.66 -5.34
N PHE A 154 -10.73 10.17 -6.02
CA PHE A 154 -10.93 10.02 -7.46
C PHE A 154 -9.99 10.89 -8.32
N GLN A 155 -9.15 11.70 -7.70
CA GLN A 155 -8.00 12.30 -8.39
C GLN A 155 -6.91 11.27 -8.73
N PHE A 156 -6.91 10.13 -8.03
CA PHE A 156 -5.90 9.09 -8.15
C PHE A 156 -6.39 7.80 -8.80
N VAL A 157 -7.69 7.50 -8.65
CA VAL A 157 -8.34 6.31 -9.23
C VAL A 157 -9.66 6.72 -9.89
N ASP A 158 -10.17 5.93 -10.83
CA ASP A 158 -11.48 6.20 -11.45
C ASP A 158 -12.59 5.36 -10.81
N TYR A 159 -12.25 4.14 -10.38
CA TYR A 159 -13.21 3.16 -9.88
C TYR A 159 -12.67 2.47 -8.64
N ILE A 160 -13.54 2.26 -7.64
CA ILE A 160 -13.23 1.47 -6.44
C ILE A 160 -14.26 0.35 -6.36
N SER A 161 -13.79 -0.89 -6.61
CA SER A 161 -14.63 -2.08 -6.58
C SER A 161 -14.65 -2.69 -5.18
N LEU A 162 -15.82 -3.12 -4.74
CA LEU A 162 -16.07 -3.79 -3.47
C LEU A 162 -16.35 -5.28 -3.67
N ASP A 163 -16.37 -5.98 -2.54
CA ASP A 163 -16.67 -7.40 -2.42
C ASP A 163 -15.66 -8.29 -3.17
N ASP A 164 -16.09 -9.43 -3.74
CA ASP A 164 -15.20 -10.43 -4.34
C ASP A 164 -14.51 -9.94 -5.64
N GLY A 165 -15.02 -8.89 -6.23
CA GLY A 165 -14.40 -8.21 -7.37
C GLY A 165 -14.76 -8.78 -8.75
N GLU A 166 -15.13 -10.05 -8.87
CA GLU A 166 -15.40 -10.68 -10.17
C GLU A 166 -16.59 -10.03 -10.90
N ALA A 167 -17.73 -9.93 -10.21
CA ALA A 167 -18.93 -9.33 -10.81
C ALA A 167 -18.75 -7.82 -11.06
N PRO A 168 -18.25 -7.00 -10.10
CA PRO A 168 -17.92 -5.61 -10.35
C PRO A 168 -16.94 -5.39 -11.50
N MET A 169 -15.93 -6.25 -11.64
CA MET A 169 -14.95 -6.15 -12.72
C MET A 169 -15.60 -6.42 -14.08
N MET A 170 -16.46 -7.43 -14.18
CA MET A 170 -17.18 -7.73 -15.42
C MET A 170 -18.14 -6.58 -15.82
N GLU A 171 -18.84 -5.99 -14.85
CA GLU A 171 -19.69 -4.83 -15.09
C GLU A 171 -18.85 -3.60 -15.51
N LEU A 172 -17.70 -3.37 -14.87
CA LEU A 172 -16.79 -2.30 -15.23
C LEU A 172 -16.28 -2.45 -16.67
N LEU A 173 -15.87 -3.65 -17.06
CA LEU A 173 -15.43 -3.91 -18.45
C LEU A 173 -16.56 -3.67 -19.45
N ASN A 174 -17.77 -4.16 -19.15
CA ASN A 174 -18.93 -3.90 -20.00
C ASN A 174 -19.28 -2.39 -20.12
N TYR A 175 -19.08 -1.65 -19.03
CA TYR A 175 -19.27 -0.20 -19.06
C TYR A 175 -18.19 0.49 -19.90
N LEU A 176 -16.94 0.12 -19.74
CA LEU A 176 -15.82 0.68 -20.53
C LEU A 176 -15.94 0.37 -22.01
N ASP A 177 -16.50 -0.79 -22.37
CA ASP A 177 -16.81 -1.18 -23.75
C ASP A 177 -18.10 -0.54 -24.30
N GLY A 178 -18.80 0.26 -23.47
CA GLY A 178 -20.04 0.95 -23.89
C GLY A 178 -21.28 0.06 -23.96
N HIS A 179 -21.26 -1.12 -23.37
CA HIS A 179 -22.39 -2.06 -23.39
C HIS A 179 -23.42 -1.76 -22.31
N ILE A 180 -23.06 -1.10 -21.22
CA ILE A 180 -23.95 -0.70 -20.14
C ILE A 180 -23.69 0.76 -19.74
N ASP A 181 -24.67 1.38 -19.09
CA ASP A 181 -24.54 2.72 -18.53
C ASP A 181 -23.89 2.70 -17.14
N VAL A 182 -23.30 3.82 -16.71
CA VAL A 182 -22.65 3.95 -15.40
C VAL A 182 -23.59 3.62 -14.23
N SER A 183 -24.89 3.89 -14.37
CA SER A 183 -25.92 3.57 -13.37
C SER A 183 -26.11 2.06 -13.15
N MET A 184 -25.60 1.23 -14.05
CA MET A 184 -25.62 -0.23 -13.92
C MET A 184 -24.45 -0.80 -13.14
N LEU A 185 -23.42 -0.01 -12.86
CA LEU A 185 -22.30 -0.44 -12.03
C LEU A 185 -22.78 -0.74 -10.61
N LYS A 186 -22.50 -1.93 -10.13
CA LYS A 186 -22.85 -2.36 -8.76
C LYS A 186 -21.58 -2.54 -7.95
N ARG A 187 -21.66 -2.22 -6.66
CA ARG A 187 -20.53 -2.40 -5.74
C ARG A 187 -19.24 -1.73 -6.24
N THR A 188 -19.42 -0.63 -6.97
CA THR A 188 -18.32 0.16 -7.53
C THR A 188 -18.58 1.62 -7.24
N PHE A 189 -17.67 2.26 -6.54
CA PHE A 189 -17.67 3.70 -6.40
C PHE A 189 -16.96 4.34 -7.59
N CYS A 190 -17.52 5.40 -8.12
CA CYS A 190 -16.90 6.27 -9.12
C CYS A 190 -17.44 7.68 -8.93
N LEU A 191 -16.80 8.66 -9.53
CA LEU A 191 -17.25 10.04 -9.47
C LEU A 191 -18.14 10.36 -10.66
N VAL A 192 -19.41 10.68 -10.41
CA VAL A 192 -20.37 11.14 -11.42
C VAL A 192 -20.88 12.52 -11.02
N ASP A 193 -20.72 13.51 -11.88
CA ASP A 193 -21.13 14.91 -11.62
C ASP A 193 -20.61 15.46 -10.27
N SER A 194 -19.36 15.12 -9.92
CA SER A 194 -18.70 15.48 -8.66
C SER A 194 -19.33 14.86 -7.39
N VAL A 195 -20.12 13.82 -7.54
CA VAL A 195 -20.70 13.02 -6.45
C VAL A 195 -20.15 11.59 -6.53
N VAL A 196 -19.82 11.01 -5.35
CA VAL A 196 -19.37 9.63 -5.20
C VAL A 196 -20.56 8.69 -5.15
#